data_7cbca6425e83a155ef5301d82f545c0d
#
_entry.id   7cbca6425e83a155ef5301d82f545c0d
#
_cell.length_a   1.000
_cell.length_b   1.000
_cell.length_c   1.000
_cell.angle_alpha   90.00
_cell.angle_beta   90.00
_cell.angle_gamma   90.00
#
_symmetry.space_group_name_H-M   'P 1'
#
loop_
_entity.id
_entity.type
_entity.pdbx_description
1 polymer ?
#
loop_
_entity_poly.entity_id
_entity_poly.type
_entity_poly.pdbx_seq_one_letter_code
_entity_poly.pdbx_strand_id
1 'polypeptide(L)'
;MAEVEELRVQPQDILAEQSVLGAIFIDESKLVFVREYIDSRDFFKYAHRLIFQAMVDLSDRGEAIDATTVRTVLDSQGDLQNIGGLSYLVEIVNSVPTSANAEYYAKIVAEKAMLRRLISKLTESVNQAYEASKPADEIIAQAEKGLIDVSENANRSGFKNIRDILNINFGNLEVRSQQTTDITGIATGYRDLDHITTGLHEEELIILAARPAVGKTAFALNIAQNIGTKLDKTVAIFSLEMGAESLVDRMLAAEGLVESHSIRTGQLTDEEWQKYTIAQGNLANASIYIDDTPGIRITEIRSRSRKLAQETGNLGLILIDYLQLITGTGRENRQQEVSEISRQLKILAKELKVPVIALSQLSRGVEQRQDKRPVLSDIRESGSIEQDADIVAFLYRDDYYDRAGEEEEGIPNNKVEVIIEKNRSGARGTVELIFQKEYNKFSSISKREA
;
A
#
# COMPACT_ATOMS: atom_id res chain seq x y z
N MET A 1 -0.33 10.19 51.92
CA MET A 1 0.80 10.86 51.21
C MET A 1 0.25 11.28 49.87
N ALA A 2 0.04 12.58 49.66
CA ALA A 2 -0.41 13.11 48.39
C ALA A 2 0.81 13.09 47.46
N GLU A 3 0.77 12.26 46.41
CA GLU A 3 1.70 12.39 45.30
C GLU A 3 1.53 13.78 44.67
N VAL A 4 2.61 14.53 44.65
CA VAL A 4 2.68 15.79 43.93
C VAL A 4 2.55 15.41 42.46
N GLU A 5 1.41 15.68 41.82
CA GLU A 5 1.26 15.65 40.38
C GLU A 5 2.28 16.67 39.82
N GLU A 6 3.44 16.15 39.37
CA GLU A 6 4.36 16.97 38.59
C GLU A 6 3.60 17.48 37.37
N LEU A 7 3.39 18.78 37.30
CA LEU A 7 2.82 19.45 36.13
C LEU A 7 3.62 19.02 34.89
N ARG A 8 3.07 18.14 34.10
CA ARG A 8 3.70 17.65 32.87
C ARG A 8 3.80 18.80 31.87
N VAL A 9 5.00 19.35 31.73
CA VAL A 9 5.28 20.42 30.76
C VAL A 9 5.21 19.80 29.34
N GLN A 10 4.51 20.48 28.43
CA GLN A 10 4.46 20.03 27.05
C GLN A 10 5.87 20.02 26.40
N PRO A 11 6.17 19.05 25.54
CA PRO A 11 7.46 18.99 24.84
C PRO A 11 7.76 20.29 24.08
N GLN A 12 8.88 20.93 24.45
CA GLN A 12 9.31 22.20 23.89
C GLN A 12 10.84 22.34 23.97
N ASP A 13 11.40 23.17 23.10
CA ASP A 13 12.78 23.61 23.15
C ASP A 13 12.85 25.04 22.63
N ILE A 14 12.71 26.01 23.59
CA ILE A 14 12.65 27.44 23.29
C ILE A 14 13.97 27.95 22.70
N LEU A 15 15.10 27.37 23.12
CA LEU A 15 16.42 27.76 22.60
C LEU A 15 16.58 27.31 21.12
N ALA A 16 16.11 26.11 20.78
CA ALA A 16 16.11 25.66 19.40
C ALA A 16 15.18 26.53 18.53
N GLU A 17 14.00 26.91 19.05
CA GLU A 17 13.09 27.82 18.34
C GLU A 17 13.72 29.18 18.07
N GLN A 18 14.35 29.81 19.08
CA GLN A 18 15.08 31.06 18.92
C GLN A 18 16.23 30.92 17.93
N SER A 19 16.94 29.78 17.99
CA SER A 19 18.07 29.53 17.11
C SER A 19 17.65 29.38 15.65
N VAL A 20 16.49 28.76 15.36
CA VAL A 20 15.92 28.73 14.00
C VAL A 20 15.63 30.14 13.50
N LEU A 21 14.90 30.94 14.26
CA LEU A 21 14.52 32.30 13.87
C LEU A 21 15.76 33.20 13.71
N GLY A 22 16.70 33.13 14.64
CA GLY A 22 17.95 33.88 14.58
C GLY A 22 18.79 33.50 13.37
N ALA A 23 18.86 32.22 13.03
CA ALA A 23 19.58 31.75 11.84
C ALA A 23 18.99 32.30 10.53
N ILE A 24 17.65 32.41 10.44
CA ILE A 24 16.96 32.99 9.28
C ILE A 24 17.22 34.49 9.17
N PHE A 25 17.27 35.23 10.30
CA PHE A 25 17.64 36.65 10.31
C PHE A 25 19.08 36.90 9.83
N ILE A 26 20.02 35.96 10.10
CA ILE A 26 21.41 36.03 9.65
C ILE A 26 21.51 35.72 8.15
N ASP A 27 20.72 34.74 7.69
CA ASP A 27 20.76 34.26 6.30
C ASP A 27 19.35 33.81 5.89
N GLU A 28 18.65 34.67 5.17
CA GLU A 28 17.26 34.44 4.74
C GLU A 28 17.11 33.20 3.85
N SER A 29 18.17 32.78 3.15
CA SER A 29 18.15 31.57 2.31
C SER A 29 17.87 30.31 3.12
N LYS A 30 18.13 30.32 4.44
CA LYS A 30 17.85 29.19 5.35
C LYS A 30 16.36 28.94 5.54
N LEU A 31 15.51 29.93 5.30
CA LEU A 31 14.06 29.76 5.43
C LEU A 31 13.55 28.63 4.50
N VAL A 32 14.09 28.52 3.29
CA VAL A 32 13.69 27.47 2.33
C VAL A 32 13.93 26.08 2.90
N PHE A 33 15.09 25.84 3.50
CA PHE A 33 15.45 24.55 4.11
C PHE A 33 14.66 24.31 5.42
N VAL A 34 14.44 25.33 6.22
CA VAL A 34 13.67 25.22 7.48
C VAL A 34 12.21 24.85 7.20
N ARG A 35 11.59 25.42 6.14
CA ARG A 35 10.21 25.12 5.71
C ARG A 35 10.01 23.64 5.28
N GLU A 36 11.07 22.92 4.97
CA GLU A 36 10.98 21.48 4.70
C GLU A 36 10.63 20.66 5.95
N TYR A 37 11.01 21.16 7.13
CA TYR A 37 10.85 20.45 8.41
C TYR A 37 9.70 20.97 9.25
N ILE A 38 9.48 22.31 9.28
CA ILE A 38 8.55 22.97 10.19
C ILE A 38 7.71 24.04 9.50
N ASP A 39 6.52 24.28 10.05
CA ASP A 39 5.69 25.45 9.76
C ASP A 39 5.49 26.32 11.03
N SER A 40 4.78 27.45 10.88
CA SER A 40 4.55 28.37 12.01
C SER A 40 3.84 27.71 13.20
N ARG A 41 3.00 26.68 12.98
CA ARG A 41 2.25 25.97 14.03
C ARG A 41 3.14 25.04 14.85
N ASP A 42 4.32 24.70 14.34
CA ASP A 42 5.26 23.79 15.00
C ASP A 42 6.04 24.45 16.14
N PHE A 43 6.07 25.78 16.19
CA PHE A 43 6.65 26.50 17.32
C PHE A 43 5.75 26.41 18.54
N PHE A 44 6.32 26.23 19.71
CA PHE A 44 5.61 26.20 20.98
C PHE A 44 5.21 27.62 21.41
N LYS A 45 6.19 28.55 21.41
CA LYS A 45 5.97 29.92 21.84
C LYS A 45 5.17 30.68 20.79
N TYR A 46 4.05 31.26 21.19
CA TYR A 46 3.15 31.99 20.30
C TYR A 46 3.86 33.15 19.56
N ALA A 47 4.75 33.86 20.25
CA ALA A 47 5.57 34.90 19.63
C ALA A 47 6.42 34.37 18.48
N HIS A 48 7.02 33.18 18.61
CA HIS A 48 7.82 32.57 17.56
C HIS A 48 6.97 32.15 16.34
N ARG A 49 5.72 31.75 16.57
CA ARG A 49 4.77 31.44 15.46
C ARG A 49 4.52 32.67 14.61
N LEU A 50 4.25 33.81 15.26
CA LEU A 50 3.99 35.09 14.60
C LEU A 50 5.22 35.58 13.83
N ILE A 51 6.41 35.51 14.45
CA ILE A 51 7.66 35.94 13.81
C ILE A 51 7.95 35.05 12.58
N PHE A 52 7.85 33.72 12.74
CA PHE A 52 8.09 32.80 11.61
C PHE A 52 7.07 33.01 10.48
N GLN A 53 5.79 33.22 10.80
CA GLN A 53 4.77 33.52 9.81
C GLN A 53 5.08 34.83 9.05
N ALA A 54 5.49 35.89 9.74
CA ALA A 54 5.90 37.12 9.09
C ALA A 54 7.12 36.95 8.17
N MET A 55 8.09 36.11 8.55
CA MET A 55 9.22 35.75 7.69
C MET A 55 8.77 35.00 6.43
N VAL A 56 7.83 34.07 6.56
CA VAL A 56 7.24 33.34 5.42
C VAL A 56 6.50 34.30 4.49
N ASP A 57 5.68 35.21 5.05
CA ASP A 57 4.91 36.17 4.27
C ASP A 57 5.82 37.11 3.47
N LEU A 58 6.93 37.56 4.06
CA LEU A 58 7.94 38.37 3.40
C LEU A 58 8.63 37.63 2.27
N SER A 59 9.07 36.39 2.54
CA SER A 59 9.68 35.50 1.53
C SER A 59 8.76 35.26 0.34
N ASP A 60 7.48 34.98 0.60
CA ASP A 60 6.49 34.71 -0.44
C ASP A 60 6.18 35.95 -1.31
N ARG A 61 6.47 37.16 -0.79
CA ARG A 61 6.43 38.44 -1.56
C ARG A 61 7.74 38.80 -2.23
N GLY A 62 8.82 38.04 -2.00
CA GLY A 62 10.15 38.35 -2.49
C GLY A 62 10.80 39.54 -1.80
N GLU A 63 10.38 39.88 -0.57
CA GLU A 63 10.92 40.95 0.24
C GLU A 63 12.01 40.42 1.19
N ALA A 64 13.02 41.24 1.49
CA ALA A 64 14.11 40.87 2.38
C ALA A 64 13.62 40.57 3.81
N ILE A 65 14.23 39.60 4.47
CA ILE A 65 13.89 39.20 5.84
C ILE A 65 14.93 39.76 6.81
N ASP A 66 14.61 40.86 7.45
CA ASP A 66 15.39 41.44 8.54
C ASP A 66 14.49 41.89 9.69
N ALA A 67 15.10 42.32 10.81
CA ALA A 67 14.34 42.76 11.99
C ALA A 67 13.42 43.96 11.72
N THR A 68 13.75 44.79 10.73
CA THR A 68 12.97 45.98 10.39
C THR A 68 11.75 45.62 9.55
N THR A 69 11.93 44.77 8.55
CA THR A 69 10.86 44.28 7.66
C THR A 69 9.87 43.41 8.45
N VAL A 70 10.35 42.45 9.26
CA VAL A 70 9.51 41.61 10.13
C VAL A 70 8.75 42.50 11.14
N ARG A 71 9.39 43.47 11.75
CA ARG A 71 8.70 44.44 12.64
C ARG A 71 7.55 45.15 11.91
N THR A 72 7.80 45.62 10.69
CA THR A 72 6.79 46.36 9.90
C THR A 72 5.58 45.49 9.59
N VAL A 73 5.78 44.22 9.24
CA VAL A 73 4.69 43.25 9.02
C VAL A 73 3.90 43.05 10.30
N LEU A 74 4.58 42.75 11.43
CA LEU A 74 3.93 42.50 12.72
C LEU A 74 3.21 43.73 13.27
N ASP A 75 3.74 44.95 13.02
CA ASP A 75 3.10 46.21 13.42
C ASP A 75 1.80 46.45 12.59
N SER A 76 1.85 46.21 11.31
CA SER A 76 0.68 46.30 10.43
C SER A 76 -0.44 45.32 10.79
N GLN A 77 -0.08 44.15 11.34
CA GLN A 77 -1.01 43.12 11.82
C GLN A 77 -1.49 43.37 13.28
N GLY A 78 -0.90 44.33 13.98
CA GLY A 78 -1.19 44.63 15.39
C GLY A 78 -0.55 43.65 16.39
N ASP A 79 0.38 42.77 15.91
CA ASP A 79 0.96 41.71 16.72
C ASP A 79 2.33 42.05 17.32
N LEU A 80 2.89 43.23 17.03
CA LEU A 80 4.21 43.63 17.52
C LEU A 80 4.32 43.59 19.05
N GLN A 81 3.26 44.01 19.77
CA GLN A 81 3.24 43.97 21.24
C GLN A 81 3.13 42.52 21.76
N ASN A 82 2.41 41.67 21.08
CA ASN A 82 2.22 40.25 21.46
C ASN A 82 3.52 39.43 21.41
N ILE A 83 4.50 39.85 20.62
CA ILE A 83 5.80 39.19 20.55
C ILE A 83 6.81 39.73 21.59
N GLY A 84 6.53 40.82 22.25
CA GLY A 84 7.47 41.52 23.17
C GLY A 84 8.21 42.70 22.53
N GLY A 85 7.70 43.22 21.41
CA GLY A 85 8.22 44.40 20.74
C GLY A 85 9.54 44.22 20.00
N LEU A 86 10.14 45.34 19.58
CA LEU A 86 11.40 45.30 18.84
C LEU A 86 12.56 44.69 19.65
N SER A 87 12.55 44.87 20.98
CA SER A 87 13.61 44.33 21.87
C SER A 87 13.74 42.84 21.78
N TYR A 88 12.61 42.12 21.64
CA TYR A 88 12.61 40.68 21.52
C TYR A 88 13.11 40.22 20.13
N LEU A 89 12.81 40.92 19.05
CA LEU A 89 13.39 40.65 17.73
C LEU A 89 14.91 40.78 17.74
N VAL A 90 15.44 41.84 18.41
CA VAL A 90 16.88 42.02 18.57
C VAL A 90 17.51 40.90 19.40
N GLU A 91 16.82 40.44 20.45
CA GLU A 91 17.28 39.29 21.26
C GLU A 91 17.40 38.02 20.41
N ILE A 92 16.42 37.73 19.55
CA ILE A 92 16.44 36.57 18.65
C ILE A 92 17.58 36.68 17.63
N VAL A 93 17.78 37.85 17.02
CA VAL A 93 18.90 38.06 16.08
C VAL A 93 20.25 37.75 16.73
N ASN A 94 20.41 38.14 18.00
CA ASN A 94 21.62 37.92 18.77
C ASN A 94 21.74 36.54 19.43
N SER A 95 20.72 35.69 19.32
CA SER A 95 20.66 34.38 20.01
C SER A 95 21.60 33.36 19.40
N VAL A 96 22.02 33.53 18.14
CA VAL A 96 22.90 32.59 17.43
C VAL A 96 24.07 33.30 16.75
N PRO A 97 25.28 32.72 16.80
CA PRO A 97 26.46 33.30 16.15
C PRO A 97 26.56 32.98 14.66
N THR A 98 25.78 32.00 14.16
CA THR A 98 25.87 31.48 12.77
C THR A 98 24.57 30.86 12.31
N SER A 99 24.29 30.95 11.02
CA SER A 99 23.13 30.30 10.36
C SER A 99 23.38 28.84 9.96
N ALA A 100 24.60 28.30 10.14
CA ALA A 100 25.02 27.00 9.61
C ALA A 100 24.17 25.81 10.12
N ASN A 101 23.66 25.90 11.36
CA ASN A 101 22.92 24.81 12.03
C ASN A 101 21.39 24.96 11.97
N ALA A 102 20.86 25.83 11.12
CA ALA A 102 19.41 26.11 11.03
C ALA A 102 18.57 24.85 10.86
N GLU A 103 19.00 23.95 9.97
CA GLU A 103 18.30 22.67 9.74
C GLU A 103 18.31 21.74 10.96
N TYR A 104 19.42 21.69 11.68
CA TYR A 104 19.53 20.87 12.89
C TYR A 104 18.56 21.37 13.97
N TYR A 105 18.48 22.67 14.18
CA TYR A 105 17.52 23.26 15.13
C TYR A 105 16.08 23.06 14.65
N ALA A 106 15.81 23.18 13.34
CA ALA A 106 14.49 22.92 12.79
C ALA A 106 14.02 21.46 13.03
N LYS A 107 14.92 20.48 12.94
CA LYS A 107 14.62 19.07 13.27
C LYS A 107 14.25 18.89 14.74
N ILE A 108 14.93 19.59 15.66
CA ILE A 108 14.59 19.55 17.09
C ILE A 108 13.17 20.13 17.32
N VAL A 109 12.87 21.27 16.70
CA VAL A 109 11.54 21.88 16.79
C VAL A 109 10.47 20.95 16.22
N ALA A 110 10.72 20.34 15.07
CA ALA A 110 9.82 19.38 14.42
C ALA A 110 9.53 18.17 15.33
N GLU A 111 10.56 17.59 15.97
CA GLU A 111 10.40 16.47 16.91
C GLU A 111 9.51 16.85 18.10
N LYS A 112 9.77 18.02 18.73
CA LYS A 112 8.94 18.49 19.84
C LYS A 112 7.50 18.79 19.40
N ALA A 113 7.30 19.34 18.21
CA ALA A 113 5.98 19.58 17.64
C ALA A 113 5.24 18.25 17.35
N MET A 114 5.92 17.24 16.85
CA MET A 114 5.36 15.91 16.63
C MET A 114 4.87 15.28 17.95
N LEU A 115 5.68 15.37 19.02
CA LEU A 115 5.29 14.88 20.33
C LEU A 115 4.06 15.62 20.89
N ARG A 116 3.95 16.93 20.69
CA ARG A 116 2.76 17.72 21.09
C ARG A 116 1.52 17.26 20.31
N ARG A 117 1.63 17.06 19.00
CA ARG A 117 0.53 16.56 18.17
C ARG A 117 0.09 15.16 18.62
N LEU A 118 1.05 14.28 18.93
CA LEU A 118 0.79 12.94 19.46
C LEU A 118 0.01 13.02 20.78
N ILE A 119 0.51 13.83 21.74
CA ILE A 119 -0.16 14.02 23.04
C ILE A 119 -1.58 14.57 22.84
N SER A 120 -1.76 15.56 21.97
CA SER A 120 -3.08 16.14 21.69
C SER A 120 -4.05 15.09 21.13
N LYS A 121 -3.62 14.28 20.14
CA LYS A 121 -4.47 13.25 19.53
C LYS A 121 -4.83 12.11 20.49
N LEU A 122 -3.86 11.66 21.29
CA LEU A 122 -4.12 10.66 22.32
C LEU A 122 -5.05 11.18 23.41
N THR A 123 -4.88 12.44 23.84
CA THR A 123 -5.77 13.07 24.84
C THR A 123 -7.19 13.20 24.30
N GLU A 124 -7.35 13.58 23.03
CA GLU A 124 -8.65 13.63 22.36
C GLU A 124 -9.32 12.24 22.37
N SER A 125 -8.57 11.18 22.01
CA SER A 125 -9.07 9.81 22.00
C SER A 125 -9.44 9.33 23.42
N VAL A 126 -8.63 9.67 24.44
CA VAL A 126 -8.93 9.34 25.84
C VAL A 126 -10.23 10.00 26.30
N ASN A 127 -10.41 11.29 25.98
CA ASN A 127 -11.62 12.04 26.33
C ASN A 127 -12.87 11.42 25.68
N GLN A 128 -12.79 11.08 24.36
CA GLN A 128 -13.88 10.42 23.65
C GLN A 128 -14.24 9.06 24.27
N ALA A 129 -13.23 8.29 24.75
CA ALA A 129 -13.46 7.03 25.42
C ALA A 129 -14.17 7.19 26.78
N TYR A 130 -13.82 8.24 27.55
CA TYR A 130 -14.52 8.56 28.80
C TYR A 130 -15.95 9.06 28.57
N GLU A 131 -16.18 9.85 27.53
CA GLU A 131 -17.53 10.33 27.18
C GLU A 131 -18.45 9.21 26.68
N ALA A 132 -17.89 8.12 26.14
CA ALA A 132 -18.60 6.95 25.62
C ALA A 132 -19.78 7.33 24.69
N SER A 133 -19.63 8.44 23.94
CA SER A 133 -20.67 8.96 23.05
C SER A 133 -20.80 8.21 21.72
N LYS A 134 -19.84 7.32 21.41
CA LYS A 134 -19.76 6.52 20.19
C LYS A 134 -19.42 5.06 20.54
N PRO A 135 -19.73 4.11 19.61
CA PRO A 135 -19.27 2.72 19.76
C PRO A 135 -17.74 2.64 19.90
N ALA A 136 -17.25 1.65 20.68
CA ALA A 136 -15.83 1.53 20.97
C ALA A 136 -14.95 1.32 19.73
N ASP A 137 -15.44 0.53 18.76
CA ASP A 137 -14.79 0.30 17.47
C ASP A 137 -14.62 1.60 16.65
N GLU A 138 -15.59 2.51 16.70
CA GLU A 138 -15.50 3.80 16.03
C GLU A 138 -14.47 4.73 16.69
N ILE A 139 -14.39 4.73 18.02
CA ILE A 139 -13.39 5.51 18.78
C ILE A 139 -11.98 4.96 18.48
N ILE A 140 -11.81 3.64 18.45
CA ILE A 140 -10.54 3.01 18.12
C ILE A 140 -10.10 3.38 16.68
N ALA A 141 -11.01 3.28 15.70
CA ALA A 141 -10.71 3.64 14.31
C ALA A 141 -10.31 5.12 14.16
N GLN A 142 -10.94 6.03 14.93
CA GLN A 142 -10.57 7.45 14.96
C GLN A 142 -9.19 7.69 15.59
N ALA A 143 -8.88 6.96 16.68
CA ALA A 143 -7.58 7.04 17.33
C ALA A 143 -6.46 6.55 16.40
N GLU A 144 -6.63 5.42 15.74
CA GLU A 144 -5.70 4.86 14.74
C GLU A 144 -5.46 5.88 13.60
N LYS A 145 -6.53 6.43 13.04
CA LYS A 145 -6.42 7.47 12.00
C LYS A 145 -5.64 8.68 12.49
N GLY A 146 -5.91 9.16 13.71
CA GLY A 146 -5.19 10.30 14.31
C GLY A 146 -3.69 10.03 14.47
N LEU A 147 -3.30 8.80 14.84
CA LEU A 147 -1.90 8.39 14.95
C LEU A 147 -1.20 8.33 13.58
N ILE A 148 -1.90 7.82 12.56
CA ILE A 148 -1.40 7.79 11.19
C ILE A 148 -1.16 9.21 10.67
N ASP A 149 -2.12 10.13 10.87
CA ASP A 149 -2.01 11.54 10.46
C ASP A 149 -0.80 12.22 11.10
N VAL A 150 -0.47 11.90 12.36
CA VAL A 150 0.72 12.42 13.05
C VAL A 150 2.00 11.86 12.42
N SER A 151 2.02 10.56 12.07
CA SER A 151 3.18 9.90 11.46
C SER A 151 3.41 10.36 10.01
N GLU A 152 2.37 10.51 9.21
CA GLU A 152 2.46 10.97 7.82
C GLU A 152 2.93 12.42 7.72
N ASN A 153 2.50 13.28 8.63
CA ASN A 153 2.99 14.67 8.71
C ASN A 153 4.46 14.77 9.15
N ALA A 154 5.02 13.75 9.79
CA ALA A 154 6.44 13.68 10.11
C ALA A 154 7.29 13.34 8.88
N ASN A 155 6.73 12.57 7.93
CA ASN A 155 7.35 12.22 6.64
C ASN A 155 6.89 13.18 5.53
N ARG A 156 7.15 14.46 5.66
CA ARG A 156 7.09 15.39 4.52
C ARG A 156 8.19 15.00 3.55
N SER A 157 7.89 14.03 2.67
CA SER A 157 8.80 13.60 1.63
C SER A 157 8.96 14.73 0.61
N GLY A 158 9.98 15.55 0.82
CA GLY A 158 10.44 16.53 -0.15
C GLY A 158 11.06 15.86 -1.39
N PHE A 159 11.56 16.66 -2.31
CA PHE A 159 12.32 16.17 -3.45
C PHE A 159 13.54 15.34 -2.98
N LYS A 160 13.70 14.14 -3.53
CA LYS A 160 14.91 13.34 -3.32
C LYS A 160 15.98 13.75 -4.33
N ASN A 161 17.23 13.94 -3.88
CA ASN A 161 18.32 14.23 -4.78
C ASN A 161 18.58 13.01 -5.67
N ILE A 162 18.70 13.25 -6.98
CA ILE A 162 18.97 12.19 -7.97
C ILE A 162 20.25 11.41 -7.65
N ARG A 163 21.26 12.05 -7.06
CA ARG A 163 22.52 11.39 -6.66
C ARG A 163 22.27 10.29 -5.65
N ASP A 164 21.38 10.52 -4.67
CA ASP A 164 21.07 9.52 -3.63
C ASP A 164 20.32 8.34 -4.24
N ILE A 165 19.40 8.64 -5.17
CA ILE A 165 18.66 7.60 -5.92
C ILE A 165 19.61 6.78 -6.80
N LEU A 166 20.57 7.43 -7.48
CA LEU A 166 21.56 6.74 -8.31
C LEU A 166 22.45 5.80 -7.48
N ASN A 167 22.87 6.22 -6.30
CA ASN A 167 23.70 5.37 -5.41
C ASN A 167 22.92 4.11 -4.98
N ILE A 168 21.64 4.26 -4.64
CA ILE A 168 20.77 3.13 -4.28
C ILE A 168 20.57 2.21 -5.50
N ASN A 169 20.28 2.78 -6.67
CA ASN A 169 20.08 2.00 -7.89
C ASN A 169 21.33 1.25 -8.34
N PHE A 170 22.50 1.85 -8.18
CA PHE A 170 23.76 1.20 -8.50
C PHE A 170 24.01 -0.03 -7.60
N GLY A 171 23.81 0.11 -6.28
CA GLY A 171 23.89 -1.03 -5.36
C GLY A 171 22.89 -2.14 -5.68
N ASN A 172 21.64 -1.79 -6.04
CA ASN A 172 20.65 -2.76 -6.46
C ASN A 172 21.03 -3.48 -7.77
N LEU A 173 21.66 -2.76 -8.70
CA LEU A 173 22.13 -3.33 -9.97
C LEU A 173 23.29 -4.32 -9.75
N GLU A 174 24.23 -4.00 -8.85
CA GLU A 174 25.30 -4.94 -8.48
C GLU A 174 24.75 -6.25 -7.91
N VAL A 175 23.76 -6.18 -7.01
CA VAL A 175 23.11 -7.36 -6.44
C VAL A 175 22.41 -8.17 -7.56
N ARG A 176 21.67 -7.49 -8.45
CA ARG A 176 20.99 -8.14 -9.59
C ARG A 176 21.96 -8.79 -10.57
N SER A 177 23.11 -8.17 -10.83
CA SER A 177 24.12 -8.71 -11.76
C SER A 177 24.74 -10.03 -11.30
N GLN A 178 24.66 -10.34 -10.00
CA GLN A 178 25.13 -11.60 -9.41
C GLN A 178 24.07 -12.69 -9.41
N GLN A 179 22.79 -12.36 -9.74
CA GLN A 179 21.73 -13.34 -9.85
C GLN A 179 21.83 -14.10 -11.18
N THR A 180 21.60 -15.41 -11.12
CA THR A 180 21.65 -16.31 -12.30
C THR A 180 20.29 -16.41 -13.01
N THR A 181 19.25 -15.74 -12.51
CA THR A 181 17.89 -15.78 -13.03
C THR A 181 17.44 -14.40 -13.52
N ASP A 182 16.67 -14.35 -14.59
CA ASP A 182 16.09 -13.12 -15.12
C ASP A 182 14.92 -12.59 -14.27
N ILE A 183 14.52 -13.32 -13.20
CA ILE A 183 13.41 -12.96 -12.31
C ILE A 183 13.95 -12.05 -11.22
N THR A 184 13.57 -10.76 -11.27
CA THR A 184 14.00 -9.75 -10.31
C THR A 184 12.96 -9.48 -9.22
N GLY A 185 11.71 -9.87 -9.47
CA GLY A 185 10.59 -9.83 -8.51
C GLY A 185 10.34 -11.18 -7.84
N ILE A 186 9.18 -11.32 -7.21
CA ILE A 186 8.71 -12.57 -6.59
C ILE A 186 8.17 -13.47 -7.70
N ALA A 187 8.72 -14.68 -7.85
CA ALA A 187 8.31 -15.63 -8.86
C ALA A 187 6.87 -16.11 -8.64
N THR A 188 6.05 -16.10 -9.66
CA THR A 188 4.67 -16.63 -9.62
C THR A 188 4.62 -18.16 -9.62
N GLY A 189 5.72 -18.79 -10.05
CA GLY A 189 5.84 -20.22 -10.26
C GLY A 189 5.44 -20.69 -11.68
N TYR A 190 5.12 -19.74 -12.57
CA TYR A 190 4.84 -20.00 -14.00
C TYR A 190 5.93 -19.36 -14.85
N ARG A 191 6.84 -20.19 -15.35
CA ARG A 191 8.06 -19.77 -16.05
C ARG A 191 7.81 -18.71 -17.14
N ASP A 192 6.87 -18.96 -18.04
CA ASP A 192 6.60 -18.07 -19.16
C ASP A 192 5.96 -16.74 -18.70
N LEU A 193 5.17 -16.77 -17.62
CA LEU A 193 4.62 -15.56 -16.98
C LEU A 193 5.73 -14.76 -16.30
N ASP A 194 6.58 -15.45 -15.53
CA ASP A 194 7.71 -14.84 -14.84
C ASP A 194 8.73 -14.25 -15.84
N HIS A 195 8.89 -14.85 -17.02
CA HIS A 195 9.74 -14.29 -18.07
C HIS A 195 9.21 -12.96 -18.64
N ILE A 196 7.87 -12.83 -18.83
CA ILE A 196 7.26 -11.60 -19.36
C ILE A 196 7.22 -10.50 -18.29
N THR A 197 6.90 -10.87 -17.03
CA THR A 197 6.74 -9.90 -15.93
C THR A 197 8.03 -9.65 -15.15
N THR A 198 9.06 -10.50 -15.33
CA THR A 198 10.24 -10.60 -14.47
C THR A 198 9.91 -10.88 -12.99
N GLY A 199 8.75 -11.53 -12.74
CA GLY A 199 8.16 -11.75 -11.42
C GLY A 199 7.26 -10.59 -10.96
N LEU A 200 6.70 -10.70 -9.76
CA LEU A 200 5.88 -9.65 -9.14
C LEU A 200 6.78 -8.71 -8.35
N HIS A 201 6.75 -7.41 -8.65
CA HIS A 201 7.61 -6.44 -7.99
C HIS A 201 6.93 -5.75 -6.82
N GLU A 202 7.73 -5.25 -5.92
CA GLU A 202 7.28 -4.38 -4.84
C GLU A 202 6.52 -3.16 -5.39
N GLU A 203 5.55 -2.69 -4.63
CA GLU A 203 4.75 -1.52 -4.96
C GLU A 203 3.81 -1.67 -6.18
N GLU A 204 3.73 -2.85 -6.81
CA GLU A 204 2.86 -3.08 -7.96
C GLU A 204 1.44 -3.45 -7.56
N LEU A 205 0.46 -2.87 -8.28
CA LEU A 205 -0.93 -3.30 -8.27
C LEU A 205 -1.20 -4.09 -9.54
N ILE A 206 -1.53 -5.37 -9.38
CA ILE A 206 -1.83 -6.32 -10.44
C ILE A 206 -3.34 -6.59 -10.43
N ILE A 207 -4.01 -6.34 -11.55
CA ILE A 207 -5.41 -6.70 -11.73
C ILE A 207 -5.48 -7.97 -12.56
N LEU A 208 -6.08 -9.01 -11.98
CA LEU A 208 -6.38 -10.26 -12.68
C LEU A 208 -7.88 -10.36 -12.90
N ALA A 209 -8.33 -10.28 -14.14
CA ALA A 209 -9.74 -10.27 -14.46
C ALA A 209 -10.15 -11.45 -15.34
N ALA A 210 -11.35 -11.96 -15.10
CA ALA A 210 -11.95 -13.05 -15.89
C ALA A 210 -13.48 -13.04 -15.78
N ARG A 211 -14.13 -13.78 -16.67
CA ARG A 211 -15.54 -14.19 -16.49
C ARG A 211 -15.65 -15.25 -15.37
N PRO A 212 -16.82 -15.34 -14.71
CA PRO A 212 -17.08 -16.41 -13.74
C PRO A 212 -16.78 -17.79 -14.31
N ALA A 213 -16.30 -18.71 -13.47
CA ALA A 213 -15.99 -20.10 -13.81
C ALA A 213 -14.82 -20.34 -14.82
N VAL A 214 -14.10 -19.32 -15.24
CA VAL A 214 -12.88 -19.45 -16.07
C VAL A 214 -11.70 -20.01 -15.27
N GLY A 215 -11.71 -19.83 -13.93
CA GLY A 215 -10.64 -20.31 -13.03
C GLY A 215 -9.83 -19.20 -12.36
N LYS A 216 -10.34 -17.95 -12.35
CA LYS A 216 -9.65 -16.78 -11.80
C LYS A 216 -9.13 -16.98 -10.36
N THR A 217 -9.99 -17.39 -9.44
CA THR A 217 -9.63 -17.67 -8.04
C THR A 217 -8.63 -18.80 -7.93
N ALA A 218 -8.81 -19.90 -8.69
CA ALA A 218 -7.88 -21.02 -8.68
C ALA A 218 -6.47 -20.61 -9.14
N PHE A 219 -6.36 -19.81 -10.20
CA PHE A 219 -5.08 -19.31 -10.69
C PHE A 219 -4.38 -18.42 -9.65
N ALA A 220 -5.10 -17.48 -9.06
CA ALA A 220 -4.57 -16.59 -8.03
C ALA A 220 -4.14 -17.35 -6.76
N LEU A 221 -4.91 -18.36 -6.34
CA LEU A 221 -4.55 -19.25 -5.23
C LEU A 221 -3.30 -20.07 -5.53
N ASN A 222 -3.15 -20.56 -6.77
CA ASN A 222 -1.93 -21.30 -7.16
C ASN A 222 -0.69 -20.40 -7.11
N ILE A 223 -0.80 -19.11 -7.51
CA ILE A 223 0.30 -18.14 -7.35
C ILE A 223 0.60 -17.93 -5.85
N ALA A 224 -0.42 -17.66 -5.04
CA ALA A 224 -0.29 -17.48 -3.60
C ALA A 224 0.37 -18.69 -2.92
N GLN A 225 -0.04 -19.89 -3.31
CA GLN A 225 0.50 -21.14 -2.81
C GLN A 225 1.96 -21.35 -3.24
N ASN A 226 2.31 -21.10 -4.50
CA ASN A 226 3.70 -21.17 -4.96
C ASN A 226 4.61 -20.23 -4.16
N ILE A 227 4.15 -19.00 -3.88
CA ILE A 227 4.89 -18.02 -3.10
C ILE A 227 5.06 -18.46 -1.64
N GLY A 228 3.96 -18.87 -0.99
CA GLY A 228 3.98 -19.26 0.42
C GLY A 228 4.71 -20.57 0.71
N THR A 229 4.68 -21.54 -0.23
CA THR A 229 5.30 -22.85 -0.02
C THR A 229 6.75 -22.95 -0.52
N LYS A 230 7.12 -22.20 -1.60
CA LYS A 230 8.41 -22.36 -2.26
C LYS A 230 9.40 -21.24 -1.98
N LEU A 231 8.91 -20.03 -1.63
CA LEU A 231 9.76 -18.84 -1.50
C LEU A 231 9.88 -18.35 -0.04
N ASP A 232 9.31 -19.06 0.92
CA ASP A 232 9.28 -18.70 2.34
C ASP A 232 8.85 -17.24 2.58
N LYS A 233 7.85 -16.79 1.82
CA LYS A 233 7.25 -15.47 1.93
C LYS A 233 5.86 -15.57 2.52
N THR A 234 5.50 -14.61 3.37
CA THR A 234 4.15 -14.50 3.90
C THR A 234 3.19 -14.02 2.82
N VAL A 235 2.04 -14.68 2.73
CA VAL A 235 0.95 -14.32 1.82
C VAL A 235 -0.30 -13.98 2.61
N ALA A 236 -0.88 -12.80 2.37
CA ALA A 236 -2.17 -12.40 2.92
C ALA A 236 -3.25 -12.58 1.85
N ILE A 237 -4.30 -13.34 2.15
CA ILE A 237 -5.44 -13.57 1.25
C ILE A 237 -6.70 -13.00 1.89
N PHE A 238 -7.31 -12.01 1.23
CA PHE A 238 -8.64 -11.50 1.60
C PHE A 238 -9.67 -12.12 0.65
N SER A 239 -10.48 -13.04 1.19
CA SER A 239 -11.52 -13.74 0.44
C SER A 239 -12.89 -13.18 0.79
N LEU A 240 -13.48 -12.44 -0.13
CA LEU A 240 -14.76 -11.76 0.11
C LEU A 240 -15.94 -12.52 -0.50
N GLU A 241 -15.68 -13.53 -1.32
CA GLU A 241 -16.69 -14.36 -1.98
C GLU A 241 -16.81 -15.74 -1.35
N MET A 242 -15.70 -16.32 -0.89
CA MET A 242 -15.64 -17.70 -0.42
C MET A 242 -15.09 -17.78 0.99
N GLY A 243 -15.62 -18.70 1.81
CA GLY A 243 -15.07 -18.98 3.13
C GLY A 243 -13.67 -19.62 3.07
N ALA A 244 -12.90 -19.40 4.11
CA ALA A 244 -11.51 -19.87 4.22
C ALA A 244 -11.37 -21.39 4.04
N GLU A 245 -12.28 -22.18 4.57
CA GLU A 245 -12.28 -23.64 4.42
C GLU A 245 -12.33 -24.07 2.95
N SER A 246 -13.22 -23.44 2.16
CA SER A 246 -13.35 -23.76 0.73
C SER A 246 -12.10 -23.38 -0.07
N LEU A 247 -11.35 -22.35 0.34
CA LEU A 247 -10.08 -21.99 -0.28
C LEU A 247 -9.00 -23.02 0.07
N VAL A 248 -8.94 -23.45 1.32
CA VAL A 248 -7.99 -24.47 1.78
C VAL A 248 -8.24 -25.81 1.06
N ASP A 249 -9.51 -26.23 0.88
CA ASP A 249 -9.84 -27.42 0.11
C ASP A 249 -9.32 -27.35 -1.33
N ARG A 250 -9.46 -26.18 -1.99
CA ARG A 250 -8.93 -25.97 -3.35
C ARG A 250 -7.40 -26.00 -3.37
N MET A 251 -6.76 -25.43 -2.36
CA MET A 251 -5.29 -25.46 -2.25
C MET A 251 -4.78 -26.87 -2.01
N LEU A 252 -5.47 -27.66 -1.17
CA LEU A 252 -5.15 -29.08 -0.93
C LEU A 252 -5.33 -29.92 -2.19
N ALA A 253 -6.44 -29.72 -2.91
CA ALA A 253 -6.67 -30.38 -4.20
C ALA A 253 -5.54 -30.10 -5.20
N ALA A 254 -5.10 -28.83 -5.29
CA ALA A 254 -4.06 -28.41 -6.21
C ALA A 254 -2.67 -28.92 -5.81
N GLU A 255 -2.35 -28.97 -4.51
CA GLU A 255 -1.05 -29.43 -3.99
C GLU A 255 -0.91 -30.94 -4.12
N GLY A 256 -1.93 -31.67 -3.67
CA GLY A 256 -1.91 -33.14 -3.64
C GLY A 256 -2.28 -33.80 -4.96
N LEU A 257 -2.77 -33.04 -5.96
CA LEU A 257 -3.40 -33.60 -7.17
C LEU A 257 -4.49 -34.61 -6.78
N VAL A 258 -5.34 -34.23 -5.83
CA VAL A 258 -6.52 -34.97 -5.37
C VAL A 258 -7.77 -34.30 -5.93
N GLU A 259 -8.71 -35.10 -6.42
CA GLU A 259 -9.93 -34.53 -7.00
C GLU A 259 -10.71 -33.72 -5.95
N SER A 260 -11.08 -32.49 -6.32
CA SER A 260 -11.87 -31.62 -5.44
C SER A 260 -13.22 -32.24 -5.05
N HIS A 261 -13.77 -33.12 -5.90
CA HIS A 261 -15.00 -33.85 -5.62
C HIS A 261 -14.79 -34.88 -4.47
N SER A 262 -13.68 -35.64 -4.53
CA SER A 262 -13.32 -36.62 -3.49
C SER A 262 -13.09 -35.96 -2.13
N ILE A 263 -12.40 -34.79 -2.10
CA ILE A 263 -12.21 -34.01 -0.88
C ILE A 263 -13.56 -33.58 -0.31
N ARG A 264 -14.42 -32.98 -1.15
CA ARG A 264 -15.73 -32.44 -0.71
C ARG A 264 -16.69 -33.53 -0.21
N THR A 265 -16.64 -34.73 -0.80
CA THR A 265 -17.51 -35.86 -0.39
C THR A 265 -16.91 -36.72 0.71
N GLY A 266 -15.61 -36.53 1.03
CA GLY A 266 -14.88 -37.37 1.98
C GLY A 266 -14.59 -38.77 1.44
N GLN A 267 -14.79 -39.04 0.14
CA GLN A 267 -14.59 -40.33 -0.49
C GLN A 267 -13.23 -40.37 -1.17
N LEU A 268 -12.17 -40.49 -0.39
CA LEU A 268 -10.80 -40.62 -0.87
C LEU A 268 -10.36 -42.08 -0.88
N THR A 269 -9.64 -42.47 -1.92
CA THR A 269 -8.91 -43.74 -1.95
C THR A 269 -7.68 -43.68 -1.03
N ASP A 270 -7.09 -44.83 -0.71
CA ASP A 270 -5.89 -44.89 0.14
C ASP A 270 -4.72 -44.11 -0.47
N GLU A 271 -4.59 -44.10 -1.79
CA GLU A 271 -3.58 -43.32 -2.52
C GLU A 271 -3.86 -41.81 -2.39
N GLU A 272 -5.11 -41.39 -2.55
CA GLU A 272 -5.51 -39.99 -2.40
C GLU A 272 -5.33 -39.51 -0.94
N TRP A 273 -5.58 -40.36 0.04
CA TRP A 273 -5.32 -40.05 1.46
C TRP A 273 -3.84 -39.78 1.71
N GLN A 274 -2.94 -40.55 1.13
CA GLN A 274 -1.49 -40.30 1.24
C GLN A 274 -1.10 -38.96 0.59
N LYS A 275 -1.57 -38.69 -0.63
CA LYS A 275 -1.33 -37.42 -1.32
C LYS A 275 -1.88 -36.24 -0.55
N TYR A 276 -3.10 -36.36 -0.02
CA TYR A 276 -3.73 -35.34 0.82
C TYR A 276 -2.92 -35.03 2.06
N THR A 277 -2.46 -36.05 2.78
CA THR A 277 -1.66 -35.89 4.01
C THR A 277 -0.32 -35.19 3.72
N ILE A 278 0.33 -35.51 2.61
CA ILE A 278 1.56 -34.82 2.17
C ILE A 278 1.26 -33.36 1.85
N ALA A 279 0.20 -33.09 1.09
CA ALA A 279 -0.22 -31.74 0.73
C ALA A 279 -0.56 -30.91 1.99
N GLN A 280 -1.26 -31.51 2.96
CA GLN A 280 -1.56 -30.87 4.25
C GLN A 280 -0.26 -30.49 5.00
N GLY A 281 0.72 -31.38 5.03
CA GLY A 281 2.02 -31.08 5.63
C GLY A 281 2.74 -29.91 4.97
N ASN A 282 2.73 -29.88 3.63
CA ASN A 282 3.34 -28.77 2.88
C ASN A 282 2.66 -27.43 3.15
N LEU A 283 1.32 -27.41 3.14
CA LEU A 283 0.55 -26.17 3.39
C LEU A 283 0.60 -25.73 4.85
N ALA A 284 0.69 -26.66 5.80
CA ALA A 284 0.81 -26.34 7.24
C ALA A 284 2.11 -25.60 7.56
N ASN A 285 3.16 -25.82 6.78
CA ASN A 285 4.44 -25.13 6.92
C ASN A 285 4.52 -23.82 6.14
N ALA A 286 3.52 -23.53 5.29
CA ALA A 286 3.50 -22.31 4.49
C ALA A 286 2.99 -21.12 5.31
N SER A 287 3.60 -19.95 5.11
CA SER A 287 3.18 -18.70 5.76
C SER A 287 2.02 -18.05 4.98
N ILE A 288 0.85 -18.69 4.97
CA ILE A 288 -0.35 -18.21 4.27
C ILE A 288 -1.44 -17.88 5.29
N TYR A 289 -1.93 -16.65 5.25
CA TYR A 289 -2.96 -16.13 6.14
C TYR A 289 -4.21 -15.77 5.34
N ILE A 290 -5.37 -16.25 5.76
CA ILE A 290 -6.65 -16.05 5.08
C ILE A 290 -7.58 -15.26 5.98
N ASP A 291 -8.17 -14.22 5.42
CA ASP A 291 -9.22 -13.40 6.04
C ASP A 291 -10.46 -13.46 5.15
N ASP A 292 -11.52 -14.05 5.65
CA ASP A 292 -12.80 -14.23 4.94
C ASP A 292 -13.93 -13.37 5.51
N THR A 293 -13.57 -12.25 6.16
CA THR A 293 -14.54 -11.30 6.72
C THR A 293 -15.41 -10.69 5.61
N PRO A 294 -16.74 -10.93 5.60
CA PRO A 294 -17.61 -10.39 4.57
C PRO A 294 -17.78 -8.88 4.72
N GLY A 295 -17.80 -8.16 3.58
CA GLY A 295 -18.06 -6.72 3.57
C GLY A 295 -16.96 -5.87 4.19
N ILE A 296 -15.73 -6.38 4.27
CA ILE A 296 -14.58 -5.67 4.81
C ILE A 296 -14.35 -4.33 4.09
N ARG A 297 -13.95 -3.30 4.83
CA ARG A 297 -13.62 -2.00 4.28
C ARG A 297 -12.14 -1.94 3.87
N ILE A 298 -11.83 -1.10 2.89
CA ILE A 298 -10.44 -0.91 2.43
C ILE A 298 -9.50 -0.46 3.56
N THR A 299 -10.01 0.31 4.52
CA THR A 299 -9.25 0.74 5.70
C THR A 299 -8.89 -0.43 6.63
N GLU A 300 -9.78 -1.41 6.75
CA GLU A 300 -9.53 -2.63 7.54
C GLU A 300 -8.52 -3.55 6.84
N ILE A 301 -8.66 -3.74 5.51
CA ILE A 301 -7.66 -4.46 4.71
C ILE A 301 -6.27 -3.87 4.95
N ARG A 302 -6.16 -2.52 4.88
CA ARG A 302 -4.91 -1.81 5.11
C ARG A 302 -4.36 -2.02 6.53
N SER A 303 -5.20 -1.90 7.56
CA SER A 303 -4.82 -2.10 8.95
C SER A 303 -4.35 -3.53 9.23
N ARG A 304 -5.12 -4.55 8.77
CA ARG A 304 -4.78 -5.97 8.96
C ARG A 304 -3.52 -6.36 8.19
N SER A 305 -3.34 -5.85 6.97
CA SER A 305 -2.12 -6.09 6.18
C SER A 305 -0.87 -5.48 6.84
N ARG A 306 -0.98 -4.26 7.40
CA ARG A 306 0.11 -3.64 8.17
C ARG A 306 0.49 -4.46 9.40
N LYS A 307 -0.52 -4.90 10.15
CA LYS A 307 -0.31 -5.73 11.33
C LYS A 307 0.41 -7.02 10.97
N LEU A 308 -0.06 -7.73 9.93
CA LEU A 308 0.56 -8.96 9.47
C LEU A 308 2.01 -8.72 8.99
N ALA A 309 2.26 -7.64 8.24
CA ALA A 309 3.61 -7.28 7.78
C ALA A 309 4.56 -7.03 8.96
N GLN A 310 4.10 -6.40 10.05
CA GLN A 310 4.89 -6.16 11.25
C GLN A 310 5.15 -7.45 12.04
N GLU A 311 4.16 -8.33 12.15
CA GLU A 311 4.28 -9.59 12.90
C GLU A 311 5.19 -10.59 12.21
N THR A 312 5.15 -10.67 10.88
CA THR A 312 5.91 -11.67 10.11
C THR A 312 7.23 -11.14 9.56
N GLY A 313 7.33 -9.84 9.28
CA GLY A 313 8.53 -9.19 8.76
C GLY A 313 8.91 -9.53 7.32
N ASN A 314 8.19 -10.47 6.65
CA ASN A 314 8.50 -10.96 5.31
C ASN A 314 7.29 -11.06 4.37
N LEU A 315 6.30 -10.17 4.55
CA LEU A 315 5.11 -10.15 3.69
C LEU A 315 5.53 -10.01 2.22
N GLY A 316 5.14 -10.98 1.38
CA GLY A 316 5.51 -11.06 -0.03
C GLY A 316 4.36 -10.84 -1.01
N LEU A 317 3.11 -11.06 -0.59
CA LEU A 317 1.95 -10.89 -1.47
C LEU A 317 0.71 -10.56 -0.67
N ILE A 318 -0.11 -9.66 -1.21
CA ILE A 318 -1.50 -9.46 -0.78
C ILE A 318 -2.40 -9.86 -1.94
N LEU A 319 -3.31 -10.81 -1.72
CA LEU A 319 -4.30 -11.28 -2.69
C LEU A 319 -5.71 -10.91 -2.22
N ILE A 320 -6.53 -10.35 -3.10
CA ILE A 320 -7.90 -9.92 -2.79
C ILE A 320 -8.88 -10.52 -3.80
N ASP A 321 -9.82 -11.34 -3.34
CA ASP A 321 -10.86 -11.98 -4.15
C ASP A 321 -12.26 -11.57 -3.67
N TYR A 322 -12.93 -10.64 -4.35
CA TYR A 322 -12.57 -9.79 -5.47
C TYR A 322 -12.91 -8.32 -5.16
N LEU A 323 -12.29 -7.41 -5.87
CA LEU A 323 -12.29 -5.97 -5.63
C LEU A 323 -13.70 -5.37 -5.48
N GLN A 324 -14.67 -5.83 -6.29
CA GLN A 324 -16.03 -5.31 -6.26
C GLN A 324 -16.84 -5.67 -5.00
N LEU A 325 -16.35 -6.54 -4.11
CA LEU A 325 -17.00 -6.87 -2.83
C LEU A 325 -16.48 -6.02 -1.66
N ILE A 326 -15.42 -5.25 -1.88
CA ILE A 326 -14.91 -4.33 -0.86
C ILE A 326 -15.96 -3.24 -0.61
N THR A 327 -16.26 -2.99 0.67
CA THR A 327 -17.14 -1.91 1.08
C THR A 327 -16.43 -0.57 0.98
N GLY A 328 -16.98 0.32 0.17
CA GLY A 328 -16.48 1.69 0.03
C GLY A 328 -16.97 2.64 1.13
N THR A 329 -16.75 3.92 0.93
CA THR A 329 -17.11 4.99 1.89
C THR A 329 -18.57 5.44 1.81
N GLY A 330 -19.44 4.69 1.09
CA GLY A 330 -20.89 4.99 1.01
C GLY A 330 -21.25 6.11 0.04
N ARG A 331 -20.46 6.32 -1.01
CA ARG A 331 -20.78 7.28 -2.08
C ARG A 331 -21.89 6.73 -2.99
N GLU A 332 -22.74 7.60 -3.49
CA GLU A 332 -23.91 7.23 -4.32
C GLU A 332 -23.55 6.55 -5.66
N ASN A 333 -22.31 6.72 -6.15
CA ASN A 333 -21.88 6.19 -7.44
C ASN A 333 -20.86 5.06 -7.28
N ARG A 334 -21.26 3.84 -7.65
CA ARG A 334 -20.42 2.63 -7.57
C ARG A 334 -19.11 2.76 -8.33
N GLN A 335 -19.11 3.43 -9.47
CA GLN A 335 -17.88 3.67 -10.25
C GLN A 335 -16.85 4.51 -9.47
N GLN A 336 -17.31 5.50 -8.70
CA GLN A 336 -16.43 6.31 -7.87
C GLN A 336 -15.89 5.52 -6.67
N GLU A 337 -16.68 4.62 -6.09
CA GLU A 337 -16.23 3.73 -5.02
C GLU A 337 -15.12 2.79 -5.50
N VAL A 338 -15.32 2.15 -6.66
CA VAL A 338 -14.32 1.24 -7.25
C VAL A 338 -13.04 2.00 -7.60
N SER A 339 -13.16 3.24 -8.08
CA SER A 339 -12.02 4.13 -8.34
C SER A 339 -11.23 4.44 -7.08
N GLU A 340 -11.93 4.77 -5.99
CA GLU A 340 -11.28 5.04 -4.71
C GLU A 340 -10.59 3.79 -4.14
N ILE A 341 -11.27 2.63 -4.22
CA ILE A 341 -10.71 1.35 -3.77
C ILE A 341 -9.43 1.01 -4.54
N SER A 342 -9.45 1.11 -5.88
CA SER A 342 -8.29 0.88 -6.74
C SER A 342 -7.10 1.75 -6.33
N ARG A 343 -7.34 3.05 -6.16
CA ARG A 343 -6.32 3.99 -5.71
C ARG A 343 -5.77 3.65 -4.32
N GLN A 344 -6.63 3.28 -3.38
CA GLN A 344 -6.21 2.88 -2.03
C GLN A 344 -5.39 1.58 -2.03
N LEU A 345 -5.71 0.62 -2.90
CA LEU A 345 -4.91 -0.59 -3.09
C LEU A 345 -3.53 -0.28 -3.66
N LYS A 346 -3.43 0.66 -4.60
CA LYS A 346 -2.13 1.13 -5.11
C LYS A 346 -1.31 1.83 -4.03
N ILE A 347 -1.95 2.61 -3.17
CA ILE A 347 -1.30 3.24 -2.01
C ILE A 347 -0.81 2.16 -1.03
N LEU A 348 -1.62 1.14 -0.74
CA LEU A 348 -1.27 0.02 0.12
C LEU A 348 -0.02 -0.73 -0.39
N ALA A 349 0.01 -1.04 -1.70
CA ALA A 349 1.16 -1.69 -2.33
C ALA A 349 2.45 -0.87 -2.13
N LYS A 350 2.39 0.44 -2.36
CA LYS A 350 3.53 1.36 -2.17
C LYS A 350 3.96 1.48 -0.71
N GLU A 351 3.02 1.55 0.20
CA GLU A 351 3.27 1.72 1.63
C GLU A 351 3.98 0.52 2.22
N LEU A 352 3.49 -0.69 1.92
CA LEU A 352 4.05 -1.92 2.44
C LEU A 352 5.21 -2.46 1.59
N LYS A 353 5.46 -1.88 0.41
CA LYS A 353 6.44 -2.36 -0.58
C LYS A 353 6.20 -3.83 -0.94
N VAL A 354 4.95 -4.18 -1.21
CA VAL A 354 4.52 -5.54 -1.51
C VAL A 354 3.62 -5.52 -2.74
N PRO A 355 3.73 -6.47 -3.68
CA PRO A 355 2.78 -6.62 -4.76
C PRO A 355 1.37 -6.93 -4.21
N VAL A 356 0.36 -6.30 -4.82
CA VAL A 356 -1.06 -6.54 -4.53
C VAL A 356 -1.72 -7.11 -5.77
N ILE A 357 -2.25 -8.33 -5.70
CA ILE A 357 -3.10 -8.91 -6.73
C ILE A 357 -4.55 -8.72 -6.33
N ALA A 358 -5.30 -7.95 -7.10
CA ALA A 358 -6.73 -7.78 -6.91
C ALA A 358 -7.49 -8.45 -8.08
N LEU A 359 -8.39 -9.35 -7.72
CA LEU A 359 -9.23 -10.04 -8.68
C LEU A 359 -10.41 -9.15 -9.09
N SER A 360 -10.76 -9.19 -10.37
CA SER A 360 -11.88 -8.42 -10.92
C SER A 360 -12.75 -9.28 -11.81
N GLN A 361 -14.04 -8.96 -11.88
CA GLN A 361 -14.98 -9.62 -12.76
C GLN A 361 -15.19 -8.80 -14.03
N LEU A 362 -15.13 -9.47 -15.19
CA LEU A 362 -15.42 -8.85 -16.48
C LEU A 362 -16.91 -8.60 -16.69
N SER A 363 -17.23 -7.57 -17.47
CA SER A 363 -18.57 -7.26 -17.90
C SER A 363 -19.14 -8.36 -18.81
N ARG A 364 -20.48 -8.48 -18.89
CA ARG A 364 -21.12 -9.44 -19.78
C ARG A 364 -20.99 -9.07 -21.26
N GLY A 365 -20.57 -7.85 -21.56
CA GLY A 365 -20.39 -7.36 -22.93
C GLY A 365 -19.35 -8.14 -23.74
N VAL A 366 -18.36 -8.75 -23.06
CA VAL A 366 -17.36 -9.59 -23.72
C VAL A 366 -17.97 -10.79 -24.46
N GLU A 367 -19.08 -11.35 -23.93
CA GLU A 367 -19.75 -12.52 -24.51
C GLU A 367 -20.54 -12.19 -25.78
N GLN A 368 -20.85 -10.89 -25.99
CA GLN A 368 -21.62 -10.42 -27.16
C GLN A 368 -20.75 -10.10 -28.37
N ARG A 369 -19.44 -10.05 -28.20
CA ARG A 369 -18.50 -9.78 -29.30
C ARG A 369 -18.21 -11.04 -30.10
N GLN A 370 -17.84 -10.85 -31.37
CA GLN A 370 -17.42 -11.94 -32.25
C GLN A 370 -16.08 -12.51 -31.74
N ASP A 371 -15.11 -11.66 -31.41
CA ASP A 371 -13.92 -12.05 -30.65
C ASP A 371 -14.19 -11.87 -29.16
N LYS A 372 -14.24 -12.98 -28.44
CA LYS A 372 -14.55 -13.05 -27.01
C LYS A 372 -13.31 -12.89 -26.13
N ARG A 373 -12.13 -12.63 -26.71
CA ARG A 373 -10.93 -12.31 -25.92
C ARG A 373 -11.12 -10.97 -25.19
N PRO A 374 -10.86 -10.96 -23.88
CA PRO A 374 -11.03 -9.76 -23.08
C PRO A 374 -10.07 -8.63 -23.52
N VAL A 375 -10.57 -7.40 -23.41
CA VAL A 375 -9.79 -6.14 -23.58
C VAL A 375 -10.00 -5.24 -22.37
N LEU A 376 -9.17 -4.20 -22.21
CA LEU A 376 -9.19 -3.31 -21.04
C LEU A 376 -10.59 -2.73 -20.74
N SER A 377 -11.36 -2.37 -21.78
CA SER A 377 -12.73 -1.83 -21.62
C SER A 377 -13.75 -2.83 -21.05
N ASP A 378 -13.43 -4.12 -20.98
CA ASP A 378 -14.32 -5.14 -20.43
C ASP A 378 -14.27 -5.23 -18.90
N ILE A 379 -13.29 -4.61 -18.26
CA ILE A 379 -13.27 -4.50 -16.80
C ILE A 379 -14.43 -3.59 -16.40
N ARG A 380 -15.33 -4.05 -15.54
CA ARG A 380 -16.43 -3.24 -15.02
C ARG A 380 -15.93 -2.00 -14.33
N GLU A 381 -16.49 -0.83 -14.66
CA GLU A 381 -16.19 0.46 -14.01
C GLU A 381 -14.72 0.90 -14.18
N SER A 382 -14.12 0.64 -15.35
CA SER A 382 -12.71 0.39 -15.61
C SER A 382 -11.77 1.59 -15.74
N GLY A 383 -12.25 2.80 -15.98
CA GLY A 383 -11.35 3.92 -16.35
C GLY A 383 -10.25 4.20 -15.32
N SER A 384 -10.55 4.07 -14.04
CA SER A 384 -9.58 4.30 -12.95
C SER A 384 -8.74 3.06 -12.62
N ILE A 385 -9.35 1.86 -12.65
CA ILE A 385 -8.61 0.60 -12.42
C ILE A 385 -7.49 0.47 -13.45
N GLU A 386 -7.79 0.78 -14.72
CA GLU A 386 -6.80 0.79 -15.78
C GLU A 386 -5.68 1.80 -15.51
N GLN A 387 -5.99 2.98 -14.98
CA GLN A 387 -4.97 4.00 -14.69
C GLN A 387 -4.08 3.63 -13.50
N ASP A 388 -4.65 3.11 -12.43
CA ASP A 388 -3.95 2.81 -11.18
C ASP A 388 -3.10 1.54 -11.26
N ALA A 389 -3.59 0.51 -11.97
CA ALA A 389 -2.89 -0.77 -12.10
C ALA A 389 -1.58 -0.65 -12.88
N ASP A 390 -0.55 -1.35 -12.44
CA ASP A 390 0.72 -1.50 -13.15
C ASP A 390 0.65 -2.64 -14.16
N ILE A 391 0.02 -3.75 -13.77
CA ILE A 391 -0.22 -4.90 -14.64
C ILE A 391 -1.72 -5.18 -14.68
N VAL A 392 -2.25 -5.41 -15.88
CA VAL A 392 -3.60 -5.94 -16.09
C VAL A 392 -3.50 -7.22 -16.91
N ALA A 393 -3.93 -8.31 -16.32
CA ALA A 393 -3.95 -9.63 -16.93
C ALA A 393 -5.38 -10.17 -17.00
N PHE A 394 -5.69 -10.86 -18.10
CA PHE A 394 -6.96 -11.54 -18.30
C PHE A 394 -6.74 -13.04 -18.38
N LEU A 395 -7.68 -13.81 -17.80
CA LEU A 395 -7.80 -15.22 -18.08
C LEU A 395 -8.87 -15.45 -19.14
N TYR A 396 -8.51 -16.18 -20.17
CA TYR A 396 -9.39 -16.54 -21.28
C TYR A 396 -9.33 -18.04 -21.56
N ARG A 397 -10.48 -18.64 -21.87
CA ARG A 397 -10.63 -20.04 -22.22
C ARG A 397 -11.60 -20.20 -23.37
N ASP A 398 -11.18 -20.78 -24.48
CA ASP A 398 -12.04 -21.04 -25.65
C ASP A 398 -13.19 -21.98 -25.30
N ASP A 399 -12.91 -23.10 -24.63
CA ASP A 399 -13.92 -24.11 -24.27
C ASP A 399 -15.06 -23.61 -23.37
N TYR A 400 -14.85 -22.47 -22.71
CA TYR A 400 -15.90 -21.80 -21.92
C TYR A 400 -16.98 -21.18 -22.81
N TYR A 401 -16.60 -20.71 -23.99
CA TYR A 401 -17.46 -19.98 -24.90
C TYR A 401 -18.07 -20.84 -26.00
N ASP A 402 -17.47 -22.00 -26.28
CA ASP A 402 -17.88 -22.90 -27.36
C ASP A 402 -18.99 -23.91 -26.98
N ARG A 403 -19.63 -23.70 -25.80
CA ARG A 403 -20.74 -24.56 -25.30
C ARG A 403 -21.96 -24.67 -26.21
N ALA A 404 -21.97 -24.07 -27.40
CA ALA A 404 -23.11 -24.02 -28.31
C ALA A 404 -22.93 -24.78 -29.63
N GLY A 405 -21.85 -25.46 -29.89
CA GLY A 405 -21.66 -26.15 -31.18
C GLY A 405 -20.63 -27.26 -31.11
N GLU A 406 -21.11 -28.48 -31.35
CA GLU A 406 -20.39 -29.66 -31.73
C GLU A 406 -19.36 -30.22 -30.71
N GLU A 407 -19.78 -31.26 -30.00
CA GLU A 407 -18.90 -32.24 -29.41
C GLU A 407 -18.09 -32.89 -30.55
N GLU A 408 -17.03 -32.24 -31.03
CA GLU A 408 -15.95 -32.98 -31.64
C GLU A 408 -15.36 -33.88 -30.54
N GLU A 409 -15.41 -35.18 -30.75
CA GLU A 409 -14.73 -36.22 -29.97
C GLU A 409 -13.20 -35.95 -30.00
N GLY A 410 -12.76 -34.92 -29.31
CA GLY A 410 -11.38 -34.46 -29.14
C GLY A 410 -11.04 -34.29 -27.68
N ILE A 411 -9.81 -34.56 -27.32
CA ILE A 411 -9.19 -34.37 -26.01
C ILE A 411 -9.65 -33.04 -25.43
N PRO A 412 -10.19 -32.96 -24.17
CA PRO A 412 -10.65 -31.73 -23.56
C PRO A 412 -9.58 -30.63 -23.68
N ASN A 413 -9.90 -29.54 -24.34
CA ASN A 413 -8.97 -28.45 -24.48
C ASN A 413 -8.89 -27.68 -23.12
N ASN A 414 -8.03 -28.18 -22.23
CA ASN A 414 -7.81 -27.57 -20.90
C ASN A 414 -6.89 -26.34 -20.97
N LYS A 415 -6.71 -25.78 -22.15
CA LYS A 415 -5.82 -24.64 -22.40
C LYS A 415 -6.45 -23.34 -21.90
N VAL A 416 -5.67 -22.57 -21.17
CA VAL A 416 -6.04 -21.25 -20.66
C VAL A 416 -4.99 -20.24 -21.10
N GLU A 417 -5.43 -19.12 -21.62
CA GLU A 417 -4.56 -18.00 -21.95
C GLU A 417 -4.54 -17.00 -20.80
N VAL A 418 -3.34 -16.61 -20.35
CA VAL A 418 -3.11 -15.44 -19.49
C VAL A 418 -2.66 -14.31 -20.40
N ILE A 419 -3.55 -13.38 -20.68
CA ILE A 419 -3.33 -12.26 -21.59
C ILE A 419 -2.90 -11.04 -20.78
N ILE A 420 -1.64 -10.62 -20.90
CA ILE A 420 -1.11 -9.39 -20.26
C ILE A 420 -1.38 -8.23 -21.21
N GLU A 421 -2.45 -7.48 -20.94
CA GLU A 421 -2.89 -6.39 -21.81
C GLU A 421 -2.25 -5.05 -21.40
N LYS A 422 -1.88 -4.90 -20.12
CA LYS A 422 -1.10 -3.77 -19.62
C LYS A 422 0.06 -4.26 -18.77
N ASN A 423 1.25 -3.71 -19.02
CA ASN A 423 2.44 -3.87 -18.19
C ASN A 423 3.25 -2.57 -18.25
N ARG A 424 3.32 -1.83 -17.12
CA ARG A 424 4.04 -0.55 -17.08
C ARG A 424 5.55 -0.71 -17.18
N SER A 425 6.06 -1.82 -16.64
CA SER A 425 7.50 -2.04 -16.47
C SER A 425 8.08 -3.05 -17.47
N GLY A 426 7.23 -3.68 -18.32
CA GLY A 426 7.66 -4.76 -19.19
C GLY A 426 6.82 -4.92 -20.46
N ALA A 427 6.98 -6.08 -21.09
CA ALA A 427 6.28 -6.43 -22.33
C ALA A 427 4.82 -6.83 -22.05
N ARG A 428 3.97 -6.68 -23.07
CA ARG A 428 2.66 -7.34 -23.17
C ARG A 428 2.84 -8.67 -23.87
N GLY A 429 1.93 -9.60 -23.62
CA GLY A 429 1.99 -10.89 -24.25
C GLY A 429 0.92 -11.84 -23.72
N THR A 430 0.88 -13.02 -24.30
CA THR A 430 -0.04 -14.09 -23.90
C THR A 430 0.76 -15.30 -23.47
N VAL A 431 0.44 -15.83 -22.30
CA VAL A 431 1.02 -17.07 -21.77
C VAL A 431 -0.04 -18.15 -21.80
N GLU A 432 0.31 -19.30 -22.31
CA GLU A 432 -0.57 -20.46 -22.37
C GLU A 432 -0.28 -21.40 -21.20
N LEU A 433 -1.33 -21.78 -20.48
CA LEU A 433 -1.29 -22.71 -19.36
C LEU A 433 -2.30 -23.83 -19.57
N ILE A 434 -2.14 -24.92 -18.84
CA ILE A 434 -3.13 -26.01 -18.75
C ILE A 434 -3.85 -25.88 -17.43
N PHE A 435 -5.17 -25.87 -17.45
CA PHE A 435 -6.01 -25.87 -16.26
C PHE A 435 -6.66 -27.24 -16.05
N GLN A 436 -6.21 -27.97 -15.06
CA GLN A 436 -6.80 -29.22 -14.60
C GLN A 436 -7.92 -28.89 -13.60
N LYS A 437 -9.16 -28.86 -14.10
CA LYS A 437 -10.36 -28.41 -13.34
C LYS A 437 -10.62 -29.28 -12.11
N GLU A 438 -10.37 -30.57 -12.25
CA GLU A 438 -10.59 -31.59 -11.23
C GLU A 438 -9.76 -31.31 -9.97
N TYR A 439 -8.55 -30.80 -10.18
CA TYR A 439 -7.57 -30.51 -9.11
C TYR A 439 -7.45 -29.02 -8.80
N ASN A 440 -8.22 -28.14 -9.46
CA ASN A 440 -8.01 -26.68 -9.39
C ASN A 440 -6.56 -26.24 -9.64
N LYS A 441 -5.82 -26.96 -10.50
CA LYS A 441 -4.40 -26.78 -10.74
C LYS A 441 -4.12 -26.17 -12.10
N PHE A 442 -3.32 -25.11 -12.12
CA PHE A 442 -2.69 -24.60 -13.33
C PHE A 442 -1.27 -25.14 -13.46
N SER A 443 -0.87 -25.44 -14.68
CA SER A 443 0.48 -25.94 -15.01
C SER A 443 1.02 -25.28 -16.26
N SER A 444 2.32 -25.02 -16.29
CA SER A 444 3.01 -24.51 -17.48
C SER A 444 3.04 -25.58 -18.57
N ILE A 445 2.91 -25.18 -19.83
CA ILE A 445 3.07 -26.04 -20.97
C ILE A 445 4.57 -26.30 -21.17
N SER A 446 4.99 -27.58 -21.10
CA SER A 446 6.37 -27.95 -21.40
C SER A 446 6.59 -27.80 -22.91
N LYS A 447 7.23 -26.72 -23.34
CA LYS A 447 7.80 -26.65 -24.68
C LYS A 447 9.04 -27.57 -24.67
N ARG A 448 8.97 -28.76 -25.26
CA ARG A 448 10.19 -29.53 -25.60
C ARG A 448 11.00 -28.60 -26.50
N GLU A 449 12.20 -28.27 -26.07
CA GLU A 449 13.21 -27.65 -26.93
C GLU A 449 13.41 -28.66 -28.10
N ALA A 450 13.07 -28.21 -29.32
CA ALA A 450 13.23 -28.98 -30.54
C ALA A 450 14.67 -28.80 -31.04
#